data_c5c6fa9746585d873fb3c98a29736f7d
#
_entry.id   c5c6fa9746585d873fb3c98a29736f7d
#
_cell.length_a   1.000
_cell.length_b   1.000
_cell.length_c   1.000
_cell.angle_alpha   90.00
_cell.angle_beta   90.00
_cell.angle_gamma   90.00
#
_symmetry.space_group_name_H-M   'P 1'
#
loop_
_entity.id
_entity.type
_entity.pdbx_description
1 polymer ?
#
loop_
_entity_poly.entity_id
_entity_poly.type
_entity_poly.pdbx_seq_one_letter_code
_entity_poly.pdbx_strand_id
1 'polypeptide(L)'
;MFAKEIYIARRKALLEKMAQTAPQGKRGIALFVGNVEAAAQYKDNAYKFRQDSSWLYYFGLDEPRYAAILDLDSGEETIFADDVEIGDIIWMGPQPSVASKAAEVGVNHSASYGSLNIAVTKALATGRNIHFLPPSRYYNTMKLAAIVGISNEDVARVAPIDEDGGKHASKELVQAVISMRLVKEQCEIEQIDDAGALGQRMHTVARNSVKVGIIEQEIVGKMEGVTLSEGWGVSFPTILTQHGETLHNHLHDKVIEPGKLMVIDAGAENNMHYASDFTRTLPTSGKFTQKQRDIYQIVCDCNELAFNLTKPGVAYRDVHLAVAKLMLEDLRSLDIVRGNLDNMLHEGIAGLFQPHGLGHNMGLDVHDMEDLGEDLVGYDPDQKRSTQLGLGSLRTVSYTHLTLPTTGS
;
A
#
# COMPACT_ATOMS: atom_id res chain seq x y z
N MET A 1 -9.36 -15.41 2.35
CA MET A 1 -9.52 -14.93 3.75
C MET A 1 -8.69 -15.80 4.66
N PHE A 2 -8.01 -15.23 5.65
CA PHE A 2 -7.27 -16.01 6.67
C PHE A 2 -8.22 -16.75 7.62
N ALA A 3 -7.67 -17.64 8.44
CA ALA A 3 -8.42 -18.24 9.54
C ALA A 3 -8.90 -17.15 10.52
N LYS A 4 -10.10 -17.31 11.06
CA LYS A 4 -10.74 -16.30 11.93
C LYS A 4 -9.90 -15.94 13.16
N GLU A 5 -9.08 -16.85 13.66
CA GLU A 5 -8.20 -16.69 14.79
C GLU A 5 -7.17 -15.57 14.56
N ILE A 6 -6.74 -15.37 13.31
CA ILE A 6 -5.81 -14.29 12.92
C ILE A 6 -6.50 -12.94 13.11
N TYR A 7 -7.71 -12.78 12.60
CA TYR A 7 -8.46 -11.54 12.74
C TYR A 7 -8.81 -11.23 14.20
N ILE A 8 -9.20 -12.24 14.97
CA ILE A 8 -9.44 -12.10 16.43
C ILE A 8 -8.15 -11.62 17.12
N ALA A 9 -7.01 -12.26 16.83
CA ALA A 9 -5.71 -11.89 17.45
C ALA A 9 -5.30 -10.46 17.09
N ARG A 10 -5.47 -10.05 15.83
CA ARG A 10 -5.16 -8.69 15.36
C ARG A 10 -6.02 -7.63 16.06
N ARG A 11 -7.32 -7.83 16.16
CA ARG A 11 -8.22 -6.89 16.83
C ARG A 11 -7.94 -6.85 18.34
N LYS A 12 -7.66 -7.99 18.97
CA LYS A 12 -7.24 -8.04 20.38
C LYS A 12 -5.94 -7.26 20.62
N ALA A 13 -4.93 -7.44 19.76
CA ALA A 13 -3.68 -6.70 19.85
C ALA A 13 -3.88 -5.19 19.65
N LEU A 14 -4.80 -4.79 18.75
CA LEU A 14 -5.17 -3.40 18.58
C LEU A 14 -5.81 -2.83 19.86
N LEU A 15 -6.77 -3.56 20.46
CA LEU A 15 -7.41 -3.16 21.72
C LEU A 15 -6.36 -2.98 22.84
N GLU A 16 -5.39 -3.89 22.95
CA GLU A 16 -4.30 -3.82 23.93
C GLU A 16 -3.40 -2.58 23.71
N LYS A 17 -3.08 -2.25 22.44
CA LYS A 17 -2.32 -1.05 22.11
C LYS A 17 -3.11 0.22 22.44
N MET A 18 -4.37 0.27 22.05
CA MET A 18 -5.24 1.42 22.32
C MET A 18 -5.55 1.59 23.82
N ALA A 19 -5.48 0.51 24.60
CA ALA A 19 -5.64 0.58 26.06
C ALA A 19 -4.58 1.43 26.75
N GLN A 20 -3.44 1.64 26.12
CA GLN A 20 -2.32 2.43 26.65
C GLN A 20 -2.50 3.94 26.40
N THR A 21 -3.42 4.34 25.50
CA THR A 21 -3.59 5.74 25.07
C THR A 21 -4.43 6.57 26.05
N ALA A 22 -5.34 5.94 26.79
CA ALA A 22 -6.20 6.61 27.76
C ALA A 22 -6.63 5.66 28.91
N PRO A 23 -7.02 6.19 30.09
CA PRO A 23 -7.60 5.39 31.16
C PRO A 23 -8.89 4.68 30.72
N GLN A 24 -9.19 3.53 31.35
CA GLN A 24 -10.44 2.83 31.13
C GLN A 24 -11.67 3.74 31.38
N GLY A 25 -12.69 3.63 30.53
CA GLY A 25 -13.88 4.48 30.53
C GLY A 25 -13.73 5.78 29.75
N LYS A 26 -12.52 6.11 29.25
CA LYS A 26 -12.23 7.29 28.43
C LYS A 26 -11.60 6.97 27.07
N ARG A 27 -11.42 5.69 26.76
CA ARG A 27 -10.75 5.25 25.52
C ARG A 27 -11.62 5.51 24.29
N GLY A 28 -12.94 5.33 24.41
CA GLY A 28 -13.87 5.59 23.32
C GLY A 28 -14.09 4.39 22.41
N ILE A 29 -14.32 4.65 21.12
CA ILE A 29 -14.55 3.63 20.10
C ILE A 29 -13.58 3.82 18.94
N ALA A 30 -13.12 2.71 18.34
CA ALA A 30 -12.43 2.72 17.05
C ALA A 30 -13.44 2.39 15.94
N LEU A 31 -13.59 3.31 14.99
CA LEU A 31 -14.51 3.22 13.87
C LEU A 31 -13.72 2.87 12.59
N PHE A 32 -14.06 1.74 11.99
CA PHE A 32 -13.54 1.31 10.69
C PHE A 32 -14.66 1.40 9.65
N VAL A 33 -14.41 2.11 8.56
CA VAL A 33 -15.36 2.26 7.45
C VAL A 33 -14.76 1.61 6.21
N GLY A 34 -15.39 0.53 5.76
CA GLY A 34 -15.01 -0.13 4.51
C GLY A 34 -15.43 0.68 3.28
N ASN A 35 -14.88 0.28 2.14
CA ASN A 35 -15.17 0.89 0.87
C ASN A 35 -16.59 0.55 0.37
N VAL A 36 -17.05 1.37 -0.57
CA VAL A 36 -18.28 1.14 -1.34
C VAL A 36 -17.91 0.95 -2.80
N GLU A 37 -18.82 0.38 -3.57
CA GLU A 37 -18.69 0.37 -5.03
C GLU A 37 -18.68 1.79 -5.58
N ALA A 38 -17.83 2.02 -6.57
CA ALA A 38 -17.74 3.29 -7.29
C ALA A 38 -18.25 3.12 -8.72
N ALA A 39 -19.27 3.86 -9.10
CA ALA A 39 -19.79 3.85 -10.45
C ALA A 39 -18.77 4.44 -11.44
N ALA A 40 -18.54 3.76 -12.56
CA ALA A 40 -17.69 4.28 -13.63
C ALA A 40 -18.41 5.41 -14.39
N GLN A 41 -19.70 5.24 -14.71
CA GLN A 41 -20.51 6.24 -15.42
C GLN A 41 -21.93 6.30 -14.89
N TYR A 42 -22.54 5.14 -14.64
CA TYR A 42 -23.90 5.03 -14.07
C TYR A 42 -23.92 3.94 -12.99
N LYS A 43 -24.94 3.97 -12.13
CA LYS A 43 -25.00 3.25 -10.85
C LYS A 43 -24.64 1.75 -10.97
N ASP A 44 -25.15 1.08 -12.01
CA ASP A 44 -25.01 -0.36 -12.16
C ASP A 44 -23.76 -0.76 -12.99
N ASN A 45 -22.96 0.21 -13.43
CA ASN A 45 -21.67 0.00 -14.07
C ASN A 45 -20.56 0.44 -13.14
N ALA A 46 -20.21 -0.41 -12.19
CA ALA A 46 -19.18 -0.12 -11.20
C ALA A 46 -17.79 -0.54 -11.68
N TYR A 47 -16.77 0.20 -11.21
CA TYR A 47 -15.39 -0.29 -11.25
C TYR A 47 -15.26 -1.58 -10.44
N LYS A 48 -14.26 -2.40 -10.77
CA LYS A 48 -13.94 -3.58 -9.95
C LYS A 48 -13.76 -3.15 -8.49
N PHE A 49 -14.51 -3.79 -7.60
CA PHE A 49 -14.48 -3.44 -6.19
C PHE A 49 -13.14 -3.84 -5.55
N ARG A 50 -12.64 -3.00 -4.71
CA ARG A 50 -11.46 -3.26 -3.87
C ARG A 50 -11.71 -2.66 -2.48
N GLN A 51 -11.61 -3.50 -1.46
CA GLN A 51 -11.86 -3.11 -0.09
C GLN A 51 -10.68 -2.30 0.50
N ASP A 52 -10.94 -1.53 1.55
CA ASP A 52 -9.92 -0.81 2.33
C ASP A 52 -8.91 -1.77 2.96
N SER A 53 -7.64 -1.45 2.89
CA SER A 53 -6.56 -2.34 3.33
C SER A 53 -6.52 -2.54 4.84
N SER A 54 -6.82 -1.50 5.64
CA SER A 54 -6.94 -1.67 7.09
C SER A 54 -8.17 -2.47 7.48
N TRP A 55 -9.27 -2.31 6.76
CA TRP A 55 -10.43 -3.17 6.90
C TRP A 55 -10.10 -4.64 6.61
N LEU A 56 -9.43 -4.93 5.50
CA LEU A 56 -9.00 -6.29 5.14
C LEU A 56 -8.08 -6.89 6.21
N TYR A 57 -7.17 -6.09 6.75
CA TYR A 57 -6.26 -6.53 7.80
C TYR A 57 -6.98 -6.98 9.07
N TYR A 58 -8.00 -6.23 9.52
CA TYR A 58 -8.70 -6.50 10.78
C TYR A 58 -9.94 -7.39 10.65
N PHE A 59 -10.60 -7.38 9.50
CA PHE A 59 -11.89 -8.07 9.31
C PHE A 59 -11.89 -9.05 8.14
N GLY A 60 -11.04 -8.90 7.15
CA GLY A 60 -10.91 -9.85 6.04
C GLY A 60 -12.11 -9.97 5.10
N LEU A 61 -13.21 -9.26 5.36
CA LEU A 61 -14.42 -9.28 4.52
C LEU A 61 -14.25 -8.34 3.34
N ASP A 62 -14.13 -8.90 2.13
CA ASP A 62 -13.92 -8.14 0.90
C ASP A 62 -15.26 -7.86 0.19
N GLU A 63 -16.13 -7.14 0.86
CA GLU A 63 -17.47 -6.80 0.37
C GLU A 63 -17.75 -5.31 0.60
N PRO A 64 -18.52 -4.68 -0.31
CA PRO A 64 -18.79 -3.25 -0.22
C PRO A 64 -19.75 -2.93 0.93
N ARG A 65 -19.64 -1.70 1.43
CA ARG A 65 -20.59 -1.12 2.38
C ARG A 65 -20.64 -1.82 3.74
N TYR A 66 -19.49 -2.20 4.25
CA TYR A 66 -19.30 -2.66 5.62
C TYR A 66 -18.69 -1.55 6.48
N ALA A 67 -18.98 -1.55 7.77
CA ALA A 67 -18.31 -0.77 8.78
C ALA A 67 -18.22 -1.56 10.07
N ALA A 68 -17.31 -1.19 10.97
CA ALA A 68 -17.21 -1.81 12.29
C ALA A 68 -16.91 -0.78 13.38
N ILE A 69 -17.38 -1.07 14.57
CA ILE A 69 -16.99 -0.40 15.81
C ILE A 69 -16.33 -1.43 16.72
N LEU A 70 -15.12 -1.09 17.21
CA LEU A 70 -14.48 -1.74 18.34
C LEU A 70 -14.61 -0.81 19.54
N ASP A 71 -15.32 -1.24 20.55
CA ASP A 71 -15.43 -0.49 21.81
C ASP A 71 -14.15 -0.69 22.63
N LEU A 72 -13.36 0.38 22.73
CA LEU A 72 -12.03 0.34 23.35
C LEU A 72 -12.08 0.21 24.87
N ASP A 73 -13.24 0.42 25.48
CA ASP A 73 -13.44 0.30 26.94
C ASP A 73 -13.98 -1.09 27.34
N SER A 74 -14.94 -1.62 26.60
CA SER A 74 -15.56 -2.92 26.87
C SER A 74 -14.92 -4.09 26.11
N GLY A 75 -14.29 -3.80 24.97
CA GLY A 75 -13.80 -4.81 24.02
C GLY A 75 -14.90 -5.42 23.16
N GLU A 76 -16.11 -4.86 23.16
CA GLU A 76 -17.21 -5.31 22.28
C GLU A 76 -16.94 -4.91 20.84
N GLU A 77 -17.22 -5.83 19.92
CA GLU A 77 -17.03 -5.67 18.48
C GLU A 77 -18.37 -5.79 17.75
N THR A 78 -18.69 -4.85 16.88
CA THR A 78 -19.94 -4.88 16.07
C THR A 78 -19.63 -4.57 14.62
N ILE A 79 -20.10 -5.42 13.71
CA ILE A 79 -20.09 -5.17 12.26
C ILE A 79 -21.45 -4.58 11.86
N PHE A 80 -21.41 -3.53 11.03
CA PHE A 80 -22.56 -2.84 10.45
C PHE A 80 -22.58 -3.07 8.95
N ALA A 81 -23.64 -3.74 8.47
CA ALA A 81 -23.93 -3.94 7.06
C ALA A 81 -25.41 -4.31 6.91
N ASP A 82 -25.90 -4.36 5.69
CA ASP A 82 -27.28 -4.77 5.42
C ASP A 82 -27.30 -6.13 4.71
N ASP A 83 -28.21 -7.01 5.10
CA ASP A 83 -28.45 -8.25 4.39
C ASP A 83 -29.06 -7.96 3.01
N VAL A 84 -28.82 -8.85 2.06
CA VAL A 84 -29.34 -8.74 0.70
C VAL A 84 -30.87 -8.85 0.72
N GLU A 85 -31.56 -7.91 0.10
CA GLU A 85 -33.02 -7.95 -0.03
C GLU A 85 -33.46 -8.99 -1.09
N ILE A 86 -34.69 -9.46 -0.98
CA ILE A 86 -35.25 -10.48 -1.92
C ILE A 86 -35.15 -10.02 -3.38
N GLY A 87 -35.31 -8.72 -3.64
CA GLY A 87 -35.18 -8.14 -4.97
C GLY A 87 -33.76 -8.27 -5.54
N ASP A 88 -32.74 -8.15 -4.69
CA ASP A 88 -31.33 -8.21 -5.10
C ASP A 88 -30.87 -9.66 -5.35
N ILE A 89 -31.53 -10.67 -4.72
CA ILE A 89 -31.22 -12.08 -4.93
C ILE A 89 -31.37 -12.48 -6.41
N ILE A 90 -32.29 -11.85 -7.13
CA ILE A 90 -32.50 -12.09 -8.57
C ILE A 90 -31.23 -11.70 -9.37
N TRP A 91 -30.55 -10.69 -8.95
CA TRP A 91 -29.38 -10.15 -9.66
C TRP A 91 -28.04 -10.73 -9.17
N MET A 92 -27.91 -10.98 -7.86
CA MET A 92 -26.65 -11.36 -7.22
C MET A 92 -26.64 -12.80 -6.69
N GLY A 93 -27.77 -13.50 -6.76
CA GLY A 93 -27.97 -14.80 -6.11
C GLY A 93 -28.10 -14.68 -4.58
N PRO A 94 -28.43 -15.80 -3.90
CA PRO A 94 -28.53 -15.83 -2.44
C PRO A 94 -27.11 -15.59 -1.83
N GLN A 95 -27.06 -14.72 -0.83
CA GLN A 95 -25.82 -14.41 -0.09
C GLN A 95 -25.95 -14.85 1.37
N PRO A 96 -24.87 -15.28 2.04
CA PRO A 96 -24.86 -15.46 3.49
C PRO A 96 -25.25 -14.17 4.20
N SER A 97 -25.93 -14.29 5.35
CA SER A 97 -26.27 -13.12 6.15
C SER A 97 -25.04 -12.40 6.69
N VAL A 98 -25.18 -11.12 6.99
CA VAL A 98 -24.12 -10.32 7.65
C VAL A 98 -23.67 -10.96 8.96
N ALA A 99 -24.61 -11.52 9.74
CA ALA A 99 -24.29 -12.24 10.97
C ALA A 99 -23.43 -13.49 10.72
N SER A 100 -23.70 -14.25 9.65
CA SER A 100 -22.87 -15.39 9.27
C SER A 100 -21.46 -14.96 8.87
N LYS A 101 -21.33 -13.94 8.02
CA LYS A 101 -20.03 -13.39 7.59
C LYS A 101 -19.23 -12.80 8.76
N ALA A 102 -19.88 -12.09 9.67
CA ALA A 102 -19.26 -11.57 10.89
C ALA A 102 -18.69 -12.72 11.75
N ALA A 103 -19.43 -13.83 11.88
CA ALA A 103 -18.96 -14.99 12.62
C ALA A 103 -17.74 -15.69 11.99
N GLU A 104 -17.60 -15.65 10.65
CA GLU A 104 -16.44 -16.19 9.93
C GLU A 104 -15.14 -15.47 10.30
N VAL A 105 -15.22 -14.21 10.73
CA VAL A 105 -14.08 -13.40 11.18
C VAL A 105 -14.07 -13.21 12.69
N GLY A 106 -14.89 -13.94 13.42
CA GLY A 106 -14.93 -13.98 14.87
C GLY A 106 -15.62 -12.79 15.54
N VAL A 107 -16.47 -12.05 14.84
CA VAL A 107 -17.31 -10.98 15.41
C VAL A 107 -18.71 -11.54 15.67
N ASN A 108 -19.16 -11.42 16.91
CA ASN A 108 -20.43 -12.01 17.36
C ASN A 108 -21.64 -11.07 17.22
N HIS A 109 -21.42 -9.79 17.03
CA HIS A 109 -22.48 -8.79 16.93
C HIS A 109 -22.50 -8.17 15.54
N SER A 110 -23.70 -8.11 14.95
CA SER A 110 -23.94 -7.39 13.71
C SER A 110 -25.21 -6.55 13.82
N ALA A 111 -25.26 -5.47 13.06
CA ALA A 111 -26.39 -4.56 13.00
C ALA A 111 -26.55 -3.99 11.59
N SER A 112 -27.73 -3.43 11.27
CA SER A 112 -27.94 -2.76 9.99
C SER A 112 -26.97 -1.59 9.80
N TYR A 113 -26.56 -1.32 8.55
CA TYR A 113 -25.64 -0.23 8.25
C TYR A 113 -26.15 1.15 8.71
N GLY A 114 -27.47 1.37 8.67
CA GLY A 114 -28.11 2.58 9.18
C GLY A 114 -27.93 2.80 10.68
N SER A 115 -27.75 1.73 11.46
CA SER A 115 -27.54 1.80 12.91
C SER A 115 -26.15 2.35 13.30
N LEU A 116 -25.21 2.41 12.37
CA LEU A 116 -23.87 2.98 12.59
C LEU A 116 -23.94 4.43 13.08
N ASN A 117 -24.75 5.25 12.41
CA ASN A 117 -24.92 6.67 12.78
C ASN A 117 -25.47 6.81 14.22
N ILE A 118 -26.40 5.92 14.61
CA ILE A 118 -26.98 5.91 15.96
C ILE A 118 -25.91 5.55 17.00
N ALA A 119 -25.09 4.54 16.72
CA ALA A 119 -24.04 4.11 17.62
C ALA A 119 -22.98 5.21 17.83
N VAL A 120 -22.51 5.86 16.76
CA VAL A 120 -21.53 6.97 16.84
C VAL A 120 -22.12 8.18 17.51
N THR A 121 -23.37 8.59 17.18
CA THR A 121 -24.06 9.70 17.86
C THR A 121 -24.20 9.44 19.37
N LYS A 122 -24.52 8.21 19.76
CA LYS A 122 -24.59 7.83 21.19
C LYS A 122 -23.23 7.95 21.88
N ALA A 123 -22.16 7.53 21.24
CA ALA A 123 -20.80 7.65 21.78
C ALA A 123 -20.42 9.14 21.97
N LEU A 124 -20.66 9.98 20.95
CA LEU A 124 -20.43 11.43 21.03
C LEU A 124 -21.26 12.09 22.13
N ALA A 125 -22.54 11.76 22.25
CA ALA A 125 -23.43 12.32 23.28
C ALA A 125 -23.00 11.97 24.71
N THR A 126 -22.26 10.87 24.89
CA THR A 126 -21.69 10.45 26.17
C THR A 126 -20.26 10.95 26.38
N GLY A 127 -19.73 11.80 25.50
CA GLY A 127 -18.39 12.37 25.60
C GLY A 127 -17.27 11.37 25.34
N ARG A 128 -17.54 10.27 24.61
CA ARG A 128 -16.55 9.28 24.25
C ARG A 128 -15.77 9.72 23.01
N ASN A 129 -14.50 9.40 22.97
CA ASN A 129 -13.65 9.64 21.80
C ASN A 129 -14.07 8.73 20.63
N ILE A 130 -13.97 9.27 19.41
CA ILE A 130 -14.16 8.53 18.18
C ILE A 130 -12.82 8.47 17.44
N HIS A 131 -12.19 7.31 17.47
CA HIS A 131 -10.96 7.07 16.73
C HIS A 131 -11.29 6.52 15.35
N PHE A 132 -10.72 7.09 14.31
CA PHE A 132 -10.80 6.60 12.93
C PHE A 132 -9.50 6.87 12.19
N LEU A 133 -9.29 6.15 11.07
CA LEU A 133 -8.14 6.33 10.18
C LEU A 133 -8.47 7.36 9.10
N PRO A 134 -7.48 8.13 8.61
CA PRO A 134 -7.70 8.97 7.43
C PRO A 134 -8.04 8.08 6.24
N PRO A 135 -9.16 8.31 5.54
CA PRO A 135 -9.57 7.47 4.42
C PRO A 135 -8.88 7.89 3.12
N SER A 136 -8.48 6.92 2.30
CA SER A 136 -7.92 7.15 0.97
C SER A 136 -8.98 7.54 -0.07
N ARG A 137 -10.26 7.16 0.14
CA ARG A 137 -11.35 7.42 -0.80
C ARG A 137 -12.25 8.56 -0.35
N TYR A 138 -12.50 9.50 -1.26
CA TYR A 138 -13.32 10.69 -0.97
C TYR A 138 -14.74 10.37 -0.49
N TYR A 139 -15.35 9.27 -0.96
CA TYR A 139 -16.64 8.83 -0.44
C TYR A 139 -16.57 8.53 1.07
N ASN A 140 -15.51 7.84 1.52
CA ASN A 140 -15.32 7.54 2.94
C ASN A 140 -15.02 8.81 3.74
N THR A 141 -14.31 9.79 3.15
CA THR A 141 -14.13 11.12 3.75
C THR A 141 -15.49 11.79 4.02
N MET A 142 -16.36 11.90 3.02
CA MET A 142 -17.70 12.48 3.18
C MET A 142 -18.54 11.70 4.21
N LYS A 143 -18.45 10.38 4.18
CA LYS A 143 -19.20 9.50 5.09
C LYS A 143 -18.77 9.71 6.54
N LEU A 144 -17.47 9.69 6.82
CA LEU A 144 -16.92 9.94 8.14
C LEU A 144 -17.23 11.35 8.63
N ALA A 145 -17.06 12.37 7.77
CA ALA A 145 -17.40 13.75 8.09
C ALA A 145 -18.87 13.88 8.55
N ALA A 146 -19.78 13.26 7.82
CA ALA A 146 -21.21 13.27 8.15
C ALA A 146 -21.53 12.50 9.45
N ILE A 147 -20.89 11.35 9.69
CA ILE A 147 -21.15 10.50 10.87
C ILE A 147 -20.59 11.16 12.14
N VAL A 148 -19.36 11.69 12.07
CA VAL A 148 -18.68 12.30 13.23
C VAL A 148 -19.08 13.76 13.45
N GLY A 149 -19.60 14.42 12.41
CA GLY A 149 -20.04 15.82 12.46
C GLY A 149 -18.88 16.82 12.37
N ILE A 150 -17.88 16.54 11.52
CA ILE A 150 -16.69 17.36 11.29
C ILE A 150 -16.55 17.71 9.80
N SER A 151 -15.59 18.55 9.43
CA SER A 151 -15.31 18.88 8.03
C SER A 151 -14.57 17.75 7.29
N ASN A 152 -14.64 17.75 5.95
CA ASN A 152 -13.85 16.81 5.13
C ASN A 152 -12.33 17.01 5.31
N GLU A 153 -11.90 18.24 5.56
CA GLU A 153 -10.49 18.58 5.80
C GLU A 153 -10.01 18.01 7.13
N ASP A 154 -10.84 18.08 8.17
CA ASP A 154 -10.53 17.51 9.48
C ASP A 154 -10.48 15.98 9.45
N VAL A 155 -11.30 15.32 8.63
CA VAL A 155 -11.24 13.85 8.45
C VAL A 155 -9.88 13.40 7.92
N ALA A 156 -9.25 14.16 7.03
CA ALA A 156 -7.95 13.86 6.46
C ALA A 156 -6.78 14.27 7.39
N ARG A 157 -7.03 15.11 8.39
CA ARG A 157 -6.00 15.57 9.33
C ARG A 157 -5.75 14.52 10.40
N VAL A 158 -4.48 14.15 10.60
CA VAL A 158 -4.05 13.26 11.67
C VAL A 158 -3.46 14.09 12.83
N ALA A 159 -4.01 13.95 14.01
CA ALA A 159 -3.54 14.65 15.20
C ALA A 159 -3.83 13.83 16.49
N PRO A 160 -3.19 14.16 17.64
CA PRO A 160 -3.51 13.54 18.93
C PRO A 160 -4.98 13.72 19.30
N ILE A 161 -5.60 12.69 19.87
CA ILE A 161 -7.06 12.66 20.12
C ILE A 161 -7.56 13.76 21.06
N ASP A 162 -6.70 14.29 21.93
CA ASP A 162 -7.00 15.40 22.84
C ASP A 162 -6.85 16.79 22.20
N GLU A 163 -6.27 16.88 21.01
CA GLU A 163 -6.20 18.12 20.26
C GLU A 163 -7.57 18.48 19.67
N ASP A 164 -7.97 19.74 19.74
CA ASP A 164 -9.24 20.27 19.22
C ASP A 164 -10.49 19.46 19.61
N GLY A 165 -10.44 18.70 20.72
CA GLY A 165 -11.54 17.85 21.19
C GLY A 165 -11.75 16.61 20.31
N GLY A 166 -10.71 16.10 19.64
CA GLY A 166 -10.75 14.87 18.84
C GLY A 166 -11.52 14.95 17.52
N LYS A 167 -11.56 16.13 16.92
CA LYS A 167 -12.26 16.36 15.64
C LYS A 167 -11.36 16.14 14.42
N HIS A 168 -10.71 14.97 14.35
CA HIS A 168 -9.75 14.59 13.31
C HIS A 168 -9.46 13.10 13.37
N ALA A 169 -8.74 12.55 12.38
CA ALA A 169 -8.23 11.20 12.43
C ALA A 169 -7.24 11.04 13.61
N SER A 170 -7.39 9.97 14.37
CA SER A 170 -6.64 9.75 15.61
C SER A 170 -5.21 9.28 15.33
N LYS A 171 -4.23 10.06 15.75
CA LYS A 171 -2.82 9.71 15.66
C LYS A 171 -2.50 8.41 16.42
N GLU A 172 -3.16 8.19 17.56
CA GLU A 172 -2.98 7.00 18.37
C GLU A 172 -3.43 5.74 17.62
N LEU A 173 -4.59 5.78 16.97
CA LEU A 173 -5.06 4.66 16.14
C LEU A 173 -4.17 4.46 14.92
N VAL A 174 -3.77 5.53 14.24
CA VAL A 174 -2.85 5.47 13.09
C VAL A 174 -1.54 4.82 13.49
N GLN A 175 -0.91 5.24 14.60
CA GLN A 175 0.35 4.67 15.08
C GLN A 175 0.20 3.21 15.52
N ALA A 176 -0.91 2.86 16.16
CA ALA A 176 -1.20 1.47 16.53
C ALA A 176 -1.29 0.58 15.28
N VAL A 177 -2.06 1.00 14.26
CA VAL A 177 -2.20 0.27 12.99
C VAL A 177 -0.86 0.14 12.27
N ILE A 178 -0.12 1.23 12.12
CA ILE A 178 1.22 1.21 11.49
C ILE A 178 2.14 0.22 12.22
N SER A 179 2.21 0.28 13.55
CA SER A 179 3.08 -0.60 14.34
C SER A 179 2.75 -2.08 14.19
N MET A 180 1.51 -2.42 13.85
CA MET A 180 1.06 -3.80 13.63
C MET A 180 1.32 -4.26 12.19
N ARG A 181 1.05 -3.40 11.19
CA ARG A 181 1.20 -3.75 9.78
C ARG A 181 2.63 -3.59 9.27
N LEU A 182 3.49 -2.85 9.97
CA LEU A 182 4.88 -2.61 9.57
C LEU A 182 5.70 -3.91 9.56
N VAL A 183 5.51 -4.76 10.58
CA VAL A 183 6.15 -6.08 10.67
C VAL A 183 5.15 -7.13 10.21
N LYS A 184 5.45 -7.77 9.10
CA LYS A 184 4.55 -8.76 8.48
C LYS A 184 4.52 -10.06 9.28
N GLU A 185 3.31 -10.59 9.51
CA GLU A 185 3.11 -11.93 10.03
C GLU A 185 3.48 -12.98 8.98
N GLN A 186 3.77 -14.21 9.41
CA GLN A 186 4.14 -15.29 8.48
C GLN A 186 3.07 -15.53 7.40
N CYS A 187 1.79 -15.46 7.76
CA CYS A 187 0.68 -15.61 6.80
C CYS A 187 0.62 -14.47 5.77
N GLU A 188 1.08 -13.26 6.12
CA GLU A 188 1.20 -12.14 5.18
C GLU A 188 2.37 -12.34 4.23
N ILE A 189 3.52 -12.82 4.74
CA ILE A 189 4.70 -13.12 3.93
C ILE A 189 4.33 -14.15 2.85
N GLU A 190 3.60 -15.20 3.19
CA GLU A 190 3.11 -16.21 2.24
C GLU A 190 2.24 -15.60 1.13
N GLN A 191 1.43 -14.60 1.46
CA GLN A 191 0.62 -13.88 0.46
C GLN A 191 1.45 -12.93 -0.41
N ILE A 192 2.46 -12.29 0.15
CA ILE A 192 3.40 -11.44 -0.61
C ILE A 192 4.22 -12.31 -1.57
N ASP A 193 4.65 -13.49 -1.13
CA ASP A 193 5.37 -14.45 -1.98
C ASP A 193 4.47 -14.96 -3.14
N ASP A 194 3.20 -15.24 -2.87
CA ASP A 194 2.22 -15.62 -3.91
C ASP A 194 2.01 -14.48 -4.92
N ALA A 195 1.82 -13.24 -4.45
CA ALA A 195 1.74 -12.06 -5.31
C ALA A 195 3.05 -11.85 -6.10
N GLY A 196 4.20 -12.11 -5.47
CA GLY A 196 5.51 -12.09 -6.11
C GLY A 196 5.65 -13.12 -7.24
N ALA A 197 5.21 -14.35 -7.01
CA ALA A 197 5.20 -15.40 -8.03
C ALA A 197 4.28 -15.04 -9.21
N LEU A 198 3.12 -14.42 -8.95
CA LEU A 198 2.21 -13.92 -9.98
C LEU A 198 2.85 -12.78 -10.79
N GLY A 199 3.48 -11.80 -10.12
CA GLY A 199 4.22 -10.72 -10.74
C GLY A 199 5.38 -11.22 -11.61
N GLN A 200 6.09 -12.27 -11.19
CA GLN A 200 7.14 -12.89 -11.99
C GLN A 200 6.58 -13.49 -13.30
N ARG A 201 5.41 -14.16 -13.25
CA ARG A 201 4.75 -14.67 -14.47
C ARG A 201 4.35 -13.55 -15.41
N MET A 202 3.77 -12.46 -14.87
CA MET A 202 3.43 -11.24 -15.59
C MET A 202 4.65 -10.67 -16.33
N HIS A 203 5.78 -10.48 -15.62
CA HIS A 203 7.04 -10.01 -16.22
C HIS A 203 7.62 -10.97 -17.25
N THR A 204 7.45 -12.27 -17.06
CA THR A 204 7.89 -13.28 -18.04
C THR A 204 7.12 -13.14 -19.35
N VAL A 205 5.81 -12.92 -19.29
CA VAL A 205 4.98 -12.66 -20.48
C VAL A 205 5.41 -11.37 -21.17
N ALA A 206 5.62 -10.30 -20.40
CA ALA A 206 6.10 -9.02 -20.94
C ALA A 206 7.42 -9.18 -21.67
N ARG A 207 8.44 -9.77 -21.00
CA ARG A 207 9.77 -10.00 -21.57
C ARG A 207 9.72 -10.80 -22.88
N ASN A 208 8.90 -11.83 -22.93
CA ASN A 208 8.77 -12.67 -24.13
C ASN A 208 7.97 -12.02 -25.25
N SER A 209 7.25 -10.94 -24.96
CA SER A 209 6.40 -10.21 -25.90
C SER A 209 7.08 -8.98 -26.51
N VAL A 210 8.16 -8.45 -25.89
CA VAL A 210 8.87 -7.27 -26.41
C VAL A 210 9.41 -7.57 -27.80
N LYS A 211 8.94 -6.80 -28.80
CA LYS A 211 9.33 -6.92 -30.19
C LYS A 211 9.21 -5.59 -30.90
N VAL A 212 10.22 -5.21 -31.68
CA VAL A 212 10.18 -4.02 -32.54
C VAL A 212 8.97 -4.09 -33.48
N GLY A 213 8.27 -2.98 -33.63
CA GLY A 213 7.15 -2.81 -34.55
C GLY A 213 5.76 -3.11 -33.95
N ILE A 214 5.64 -3.61 -32.72
CA ILE A 214 4.35 -3.72 -32.03
C ILE A 214 4.11 -2.50 -31.14
N ILE A 215 2.87 -2.28 -30.75
CA ILE A 215 2.50 -1.18 -29.83
C ILE A 215 2.68 -1.64 -28.38
N GLU A 216 3.18 -0.75 -27.52
CA GLU A 216 3.38 -1.00 -26.08
C GLU A 216 2.11 -1.57 -25.43
N GLN A 217 0.93 -1.07 -25.79
CA GLN A 217 -0.38 -1.53 -25.29
C GLN A 217 -0.63 -3.03 -25.51
N GLU A 218 -0.08 -3.62 -26.59
CA GLU A 218 -0.25 -5.07 -26.83
C GLU A 218 0.45 -5.91 -25.78
N ILE A 219 1.58 -5.43 -25.24
CA ILE A 219 2.32 -6.11 -24.18
C ILE A 219 1.60 -5.93 -22.87
N VAL A 220 1.15 -4.70 -22.56
CA VAL A 220 0.37 -4.39 -21.36
C VAL A 220 -0.85 -5.31 -21.26
N GLY A 221 -1.65 -5.40 -22.34
CA GLY A 221 -2.83 -6.25 -22.35
C GLY A 221 -2.52 -7.74 -22.09
N LYS A 222 -1.38 -8.25 -22.59
CA LYS A 222 -0.96 -9.63 -22.33
C LYS A 222 -0.50 -9.86 -20.90
N MET A 223 0.29 -8.94 -20.35
CA MET A 223 0.83 -9.11 -19.00
C MET A 223 -0.23 -8.88 -17.93
N GLU A 224 -1.12 -7.91 -18.10
CA GLU A 224 -2.26 -7.70 -17.20
C GLU A 224 -3.29 -8.84 -17.28
N GLY A 225 -3.43 -9.47 -18.45
CA GLY A 225 -4.24 -10.67 -18.62
C GLY A 225 -3.82 -11.82 -17.68
N VAL A 226 -2.54 -11.94 -17.34
CA VAL A 226 -2.05 -12.93 -16.36
C VAL A 226 -2.61 -12.61 -14.97
N THR A 227 -2.52 -11.36 -14.54
CA THR A 227 -2.99 -10.95 -13.21
C THR A 227 -4.50 -11.07 -13.07
N LEU A 228 -5.24 -10.84 -14.15
CA LEU A 228 -6.70 -10.99 -14.17
C LEU A 228 -7.16 -12.46 -14.20
N SER A 229 -6.34 -13.36 -14.73
CA SER A 229 -6.67 -14.79 -14.80
C SER A 229 -6.33 -15.57 -13.53
N GLU A 230 -5.33 -15.10 -12.77
CA GLU A 230 -4.77 -15.85 -11.64
C GLU A 230 -4.87 -15.11 -10.30
N GLY A 231 -5.10 -13.79 -10.31
CA GLY A 231 -5.19 -12.94 -9.12
C GLY A 231 -6.34 -11.95 -9.17
N TRP A 232 -6.24 -10.92 -8.35
CA TRP A 232 -7.22 -9.85 -8.34
C TRP A 232 -7.00 -8.87 -9.50
N GLY A 233 -5.75 -8.58 -9.87
CA GLY A 233 -5.38 -7.65 -10.91
C GLY A 233 -3.97 -7.11 -10.75
N VAL A 234 -3.73 -5.90 -11.25
CA VAL A 234 -2.47 -5.20 -11.04
C VAL A 234 -2.44 -4.51 -9.67
N SER A 235 -1.28 -4.47 -9.03
CA SER A 235 -1.08 -3.78 -7.74
C SER A 235 -1.00 -2.25 -7.88
N PHE A 236 -0.63 -1.77 -9.07
CA PHE A 236 -0.62 -0.36 -9.47
C PHE A 236 -0.72 -0.26 -11.00
N PRO A 237 -1.09 0.92 -11.55
CA PRO A 237 -1.16 1.11 -12.99
C PRO A 237 0.18 0.79 -13.65
N THR A 238 0.15 -0.16 -14.59
CA THR A 238 1.35 -0.65 -15.30
C THR A 238 2.13 0.49 -15.96
N ILE A 239 3.43 0.51 -15.75
CA ILE A 239 4.39 1.35 -16.49
C ILE A 239 5.15 0.44 -17.44
N LEU A 240 4.94 0.61 -18.73
CA LEU A 240 5.66 -0.10 -19.77
C LEU A 240 5.95 0.89 -20.90
N THR A 241 7.21 1.28 -21.04
CA THR A 241 7.56 2.35 -21.97
C THR A 241 9.00 2.28 -22.43
N GLN A 242 9.25 2.68 -23.69
CA GLN A 242 10.60 2.96 -24.21
C GLN A 242 11.10 4.39 -23.87
N HIS A 243 10.31 5.16 -23.09
CA HIS A 243 10.60 6.49 -22.58
C HIS A 243 10.68 6.47 -21.05
N GLY A 244 11.58 5.63 -20.51
CA GLY A 244 11.78 5.43 -19.07
C GLY A 244 12.27 6.67 -18.31
N GLU A 245 12.65 7.74 -19.01
CA GLU A 245 12.92 9.05 -18.43
C GLU A 245 11.67 9.72 -17.85
N THR A 246 10.48 9.28 -18.25
CA THR A 246 9.19 9.65 -17.65
C THR A 246 8.77 8.55 -16.69
N LEU A 247 8.95 8.79 -15.36
CA LEU A 247 8.87 7.75 -14.33
C LEU A 247 7.47 7.10 -14.23
N HIS A 248 6.39 7.89 -14.29
CA HIS A 248 5.01 7.39 -14.23
C HIS A 248 4.33 7.53 -15.61
N ASN A 249 4.90 6.91 -16.63
CA ASN A 249 4.32 6.92 -17.96
C ASN A 249 3.30 5.77 -18.11
N HIS A 250 2.01 6.12 -18.02
CA HIS A 250 0.88 5.21 -18.21
C HIS A 250 0.28 5.24 -19.63
N LEU A 251 0.92 5.95 -20.56
CA LEU A 251 0.54 5.95 -21.96
C LEU A 251 1.31 4.85 -22.70
N HIS A 252 0.61 3.97 -23.36
CA HIS A 252 1.18 2.80 -24.04
C HIS A 252 0.92 2.84 -25.54
N ASP A 253 0.89 4.04 -26.13
CA ASP A 253 0.49 4.31 -27.51
C ASP A 253 1.63 4.26 -28.53
N LYS A 254 2.86 4.03 -28.08
CA LYS A 254 4.04 4.06 -28.94
C LYS A 254 4.31 2.72 -29.61
N VAL A 255 4.72 2.78 -30.87
CA VAL A 255 5.31 1.62 -31.56
C VAL A 255 6.74 1.44 -31.06
N ILE A 256 7.09 0.22 -30.69
CA ILE A 256 8.43 -0.11 -30.18
C ILE A 256 9.46 0.05 -31.28
N GLU A 257 10.45 0.91 -31.04
CA GLU A 257 11.54 1.24 -31.94
C GLU A 257 12.79 0.37 -31.66
N PRO A 258 13.64 0.12 -32.69
CA PRO A 258 14.90 -0.57 -32.49
C PRO A 258 15.91 0.28 -31.70
N GLY A 259 16.76 -0.38 -30.91
CA GLY A 259 17.88 0.28 -30.20
C GLY A 259 17.49 1.04 -28.95
N LYS A 260 16.22 1.01 -28.54
CA LYS A 260 15.72 1.61 -27.29
C LYS A 260 15.86 0.64 -26.11
N LEU A 261 15.68 1.17 -24.91
CA LEU A 261 15.42 0.39 -23.71
C LEU A 261 13.92 0.44 -23.40
N MET A 262 13.37 -0.68 -23.00
CA MET A 262 11.99 -0.79 -22.51
C MET A 262 12.03 -0.95 -21.00
N VAL A 263 11.50 0.02 -20.27
CA VAL A 263 11.25 -0.10 -18.82
C VAL A 263 9.89 -0.77 -18.65
N ILE A 264 9.84 -1.78 -17.81
CA ILE A 264 8.62 -2.48 -17.40
C ILE A 264 8.59 -2.43 -15.87
N ASP A 265 7.70 -1.61 -15.34
CA ASP A 265 7.47 -1.45 -13.91
C ASP A 265 6.02 -1.80 -13.61
N ALA A 266 5.82 -2.95 -12.98
CA ALA A 266 4.52 -3.55 -12.84
C ALA A 266 4.50 -4.60 -11.74
N GLY A 267 3.38 -4.72 -11.08
CA GLY A 267 3.13 -5.70 -10.05
C GLY A 267 1.74 -6.30 -10.13
N ALA A 268 1.57 -7.40 -9.45
CA ALA A 268 0.30 -8.12 -9.33
C ALA A 268 -0.24 -8.02 -7.91
N GLU A 269 -1.54 -7.91 -7.80
CA GLU A 269 -2.28 -8.08 -6.56
C GLU A 269 -2.93 -9.47 -6.57
N ASN A 270 -2.67 -10.27 -5.55
CA ASN A 270 -3.26 -11.60 -5.45
C ASN A 270 -4.72 -11.55 -4.95
N ASN A 271 -5.40 -12.69 -4.86
CA ASN A 271 -6.80 -12.77 -4.43
C ASN A 271 -7.01 -12.44 -2.94
N MET A 272 -5.94 -12.24 -2.17
CA MET A 272 -5.97 -11.77 -0.78
C MET A 272 -5.56 -10.28 -0.68
N HIS A 273 -5.43 -9.61 -1.81
CA HIS A 273 -5.06 -8.19 -1.94
C HIS A 273 -3.63 -7.85 -1.48
N TYR A 274 -2.74 -8.81 -1.39
CA TYR A 274 -1.32 -8.54 -1.18
C TYR A 274 -0.65 -8.22 -2.50
N ALA A 275 0.22 -7.21 -2.47
CA ALA A 275 0.86 -6.65 -3.66
C ALA A 275 2.24 -7.25 -3.93
N SER A 276 2.64 -7.23 -5.19
CA SER A 276 4.02 -7.31 -5.62
C SER A 276 4.41 -6.09 -6.45
N ASP A 277 5.72 -5.86 -6.56
CA ASP A 277 6.28 -4.72 -7.27
C ASP A 277 7.64 -5.10 -7.86
N PHE A 278 7.76 -5.02 -9.19
CA PHE A 278 8.98 -5.38 -9.91
C PHE A 278 9.24 -4.42 -11.07
N THR A 279 10.47 -3.94 -11.16
CA THR A 279 10.94 -3.23 -12.37
C THR A 279 11.97 -4.06 -13.12
N ARG A 280 11.84 -4.13 -14.44
CA ARG A 280 12.82 -4.72 -15.34
C ARG A 280 13.02 -3.84 -16.57
N THR A 281 14.28 -3.70 -17.00
CA THR A 281 14.63 -2.96 -18.22
C THR A 281 15.21 -3.90 -19.25
N LEU A 282 14.71 -3.83 -20.48
CA LEU A 282 15.06 -4.72 -21.58
C LEU A 282 15.49 -3.93 -22.82
N PRO A 283 16.49 -4.39 -23.58
CA PRO A 283 16.81 -3.80 -24.88
C PRO A 283 15.77 -4.26 -25.93
N THR A 284 15.12 -3.33 -26.62
CA THR A 284 14.07 -3.63 -27.61
C THR A 284 14.58 -4.46 -28.80
N SER A 285 15.88 -4.37 -29.10
CA SER A 285 16.55 -5.15 -30.16
C SER A 285 17.13 -6.49 -29.66
N GLY A 286 16.82 -6.91 -28.42
CA GLY A 286 17.28 -8.16 -27.82
C GLY A 286 18.74 -8.15 -27.32
N LYS A 287 19.52 -7.10 -27.59
CA LYS A 287 20.89 -6.94 -27.13
C LYS A 287 21.16 -5.50 -26.72
N PHE A 288 21.83 -5.32 -25.58
CA PHE A 288 22.31 -4.01 -25.14
C PHE A 288 23.47 -3.53 -26.04
N THR A 289 23.48 -2.25 -26.38
CA THR A 289 24.70 -1.57 -26.81
C THR A 289 25.70 -1.47 -25.65
N GLN A 290 26.97 -1.18 -25.92
CA GLN A 290 27.96 -1.03 -24.84
C GLN A 290 27.54 0.03 -23.82
N LYS A 291 27.14 1.23 -24.27
CA LYS A 291 26.65 2.30 -23.40
C LYS A 291 25.46 1.91 -22.53
N GLN A 292 24.48 1.19 -23.12
CA GLN A 292 23.33 0.68 -22.37
C GLN A 292 23.75 -0.34 -21.32
N ARG A 293 24.69 -1.23 -21.67
CA ARG A 293 25.23 -2.24 -20.75
C ARG A 293 25.96 -1.61 -19.57
N ASP A 294 26.78 -0.58 -19.83
CA ASP A 294 27.56 0.10 -18.78
C ASP A 294 26.61 0.72 -17.75
N ILE A 295 25.57 1.44 -18.19
CA ILE A 295 24.55 2.02 -17.28
C ILE A 295 23.73 0.93 -16.60
N TYR A 296 23.32 -0.12 -17.34
CA TYR A 296 22.55 -1.22 -16.77
C TYR A 296 23.32 -1.95 -15.66
N GLN A 297 24.65 -2.12 -15.84
CA GLN A 297 25.51 -2.75 -14.84
C GLN A 297 25.57 -1.91 -13.55
N ILE A 298 25.67 -0.58 -13.64
CA ILE A 298 25.61 0.32 -12.48
C ILE A 298 24.33 0.05 -11.67
N VAL A 299 23.19 -0.05 -12.34
CA VAL A 299 21.92 -0.31 -11.66
C VAL A 299 21.89 -1.70 -11.01
N CYS A 300 22.46 -2.73 -11.67
CA CYS A 300 22.59 -4.07 -11.08
C CYS A 300 23.45 -4.04 -9.82
N ASP A 301 24.60 -3.38 -9.88
CA ASP A 301 25.55 -3.28 -8.75
C ASP A 301 24.93 -2.50 -7.58
N CYS A 302 24.13 -1.45 -7.87
CA CYS A 302 23.35 -0.71 -6.89
C CYS A 302 22.29 -1.59 -6.21
N ASN A 303 21.56 -2.40 -6.98
CA ASN A 303 20.56 -3.34 -6.44
C ASN A 303 21.21 -4.40 -5.55
N GLU A 304 22.33 -4.98 -5.99
CA GLU A 304 23.07 -5.97 -5.20
C GLU A 304 23.60 -5.38 -3.89
N LEU A 305 24.15 -4.16 -3.95
CA LEU A 305 24.59 -3.46 -2.75
C LEU A 305 23.44 -3.20 -1.79
N ALA A 306 22.29 -2.70 -2.29
CA ALA A 306 21.10 -2.44 -1.50
C ALA A 306 20.65 -3.73 -0.79
N PHE A 307 20.52 -4.83 -1.51
CA PHE A 307 20.15 -6.13 -0.97
C PHE A 307 21.11 -6.59 0.14
N ASN A 308 22.41 -6.50 -0.10
CA ASN A 308 23.43 -6.93 0.85
C ASN A 308 23.49 -6.08 2.12
N LEU A 309 23.17 -4.79 2.05
CA LEU A 309 23.18 -3.86 3.18
C LEU A 309 21.85 -3.87 3.96
N THR A 310 20.75 -4.24 3.34
CA THR A 310 19.43 -4.27 3.97
C THR A 310 19.36 -5.44 4.96
N LYS A 311 19.53 -5.13 6.25
CA LYS A 311 19.57 -6.11 7.35
C LYS A 311 18.85 -5.53 8.57
N PRO A 312 18.35 -6.40 9.48
CA PRO A 312 17.79 -5.94 10.74
C PRO A 312 18.74 -4.99 11.47
N GLY A 313 18.20 -3.85 11.92
CA GLY A 313 18.97 -2.82 12.64
C GLY A 313 19.69 -1.79 11.75
N VAL A 314 19.70 -1.96 10.43
CA VAL A 314 20.28 -0.96 9.51
C VAL A 314 19.19 0.05 9.11
N ALA A 315 19.48 1.34 9.26
CA ALA A 315 18.57 2.38 8.79
C ALA A 315 18.53 2.41 7.25
N TYR A 316 17.33 2.39 6.67
CA TYR A 316 17.17 2.32 5.21
C TYR A 316 17.75 3.56 4.50
N ARG A 317 17.76 4.72 5.18
CA ARG A 317 18.46 5.92 4.73
C ARG A 317 19.94 5.65 4.46
N ASP A 318 20.60 4.91 5.33
CA ASP A 318 22.04 4.65 5.19
C ASP A 318 22.31 3.71 4.01
N VAL A 319 21.39 2.76 3.76
CA VAL A 319 21.41 1.92 2.56
C VAL A 319 21.27 2.78 1.30
N HIS A 320 20.28 3.69 1.27
CA HIS A 320 20.08 4.62 0.14
C HIS A 320 21.32 5.46 -0.14
N LEU A 321 21.91 6.06 0.90
CA LEU A 321 23.10 6.90 0.75
C LEU A 321 24.33 6.10 0.26
N ALA A 322 24.48 4.85 0.70
CA ALA A 322 25.54 3.97 0.21
C ALA A 322 25.35 3.64 -1.28
N VAL A 323 24.11 3.33 -1.68
CA VAL A 323 23.76 3.08 -3.09
C VAL A 323 23.97 4.33 -3.95
N ALA A 324 23.53 5.49 -3.48
CA ALA A 324 23.72 6.75 -4.19
C ALA A 324 25.22 7.08 -4.37
N LYS A 325 26.05 6.77 -3.38
CA LYS A 325 27.51 6.95 -3.47
C LYS A 325 28.13 6.02 -4.50
N LEU A 326 27.76 4.72 -4.50
CA LEU A 326 28.23 3.77 -5.52
C LEU A 326 27.83 4.21 -6.92
N MET A 327 26.56 4.60 -7.12
CA MET A 327 26.08 5.10 -8.42
C MET A 327 26.91 6.29 -8.91
N LEU A 328 27.20 7.29 -8.05
CA LEU A 328 28.01 8.45 -8.41
C LEU A 328 29.48 8.07 -8.72
N GLU A 329 30.05 7.08 -8.02
CA GLU A 329 31.39 6.58 -8.28
C GLU A 329 31.49 5.94 -9.66
N ASP A 330 30.55 5.10 -10.02
CA ASP A 330 30.48 4.42 -11.31
C ASP A 330 30.17 5.39 -12.46
N LEU A 331 29.24 6.32 -12.28
CA LEU A 331 28.98 7.40 -13.24
C LEU A 331 30.21 8.30 -13.46
N ARG A 332 31.01 8.52 -12.42
CA ARG A 332 32.28 9.23 -12.53
C ARG A 332 33.30 8.43 -13.32
N SER A 333 33.35 7.12 -13.17
CA SER A 333 34.24 6.23 -13.96
C SER A 333 33.92 6.24 -15.46
N LEU A 334 32.66 6.57 -15.81
CA LEU A 334 32.18 6.76 -17.17
C LEU A 334 32.29 8.21 -17.69
N ASP A 335 32.93 9.11 -16.95
CA ASP A 335 33.03 10.57 -17.25
C ASP A 335 31.65 11.28 -17.37
N ILE A 336 30.59 10.73 -16.80
CA ILE A 336 29.25 11.34 -16.81
C ILE A 336 29.16 12.43 -15.73
N VAL A 337 29.75 12.20 -14.56
CA VAL A 337 29.87 13.20 -13.49
C VAL A 337 31.34 13.44 -13.13
N ARG A 338 31.65 14.62 -12.54
CA ARG A 338 33.00 14.98 -12.12
C ARG A 338 32.96 15.68 -10.76
N GLY A 339 33.92 15.38 -9.90
CA GLY A 339 34.03 16.01 -8.60
C GLY A 339 34.39 15.05 -7.47
N ASN A 340 34.39 15.60 -6.25
CA ASN A 340 34.55 14.81 -5.04
C ASN A 340 33.23 14.09 -4.70
N LEU A 341 33.29 12.79 -4.45
CA LEU A 341 32.09 11.95 -4.23
C LEU A 341 31.27 12.40 -3.02
N ASP A 342 31.93 12.73 -1.91
CA ASP A 342 31.22 13.11 -0.69
C ASP A 342 30.53 14.48 -0.86
N ASN A 343 31.17 15.41 -1.59
CA ASN A 343 30.55 16.69 -1.92
C ASN A 343 29.35 16.48 -2.86
N MET A 344 29.47 15.65 -3.91
CA MET A 344 28.38 15.37 -4.83
C MET A 344 27.19 14.71 -4.11
N LEU A 345 27.46 13.81 -3.17
CA LEU A 345 26.41 13.17 -2.36
C LEU A 345 25.72 14.21 -1.46
N HIS A 346 26.51 15.05 -0.78
CA HIS A 346 25.98 16.11 0.10
C HIS A 346 25.12 17.13 -0.67
N GLU A 347 25.54 17.51 -1.86
CA GLU A 347 24.82 18.45 -2.74
C GLU A 347 23.61 17.79 -3.46
N GLY A 348 23.38 16.49 -3.24
CA GLY A 348 22.23 15.77 -3.81
C GLY A 348 22.33 15.51 -5.31
N ILE A 349 23.54 15.51 -5.90
CA ILE A 349 23.77 15.23 -7.34
C ILE A 349 23.20 13.86 -7.75
N ALA A 350 23.21 12.89 -6.82
CA ALA A 350 22.59 11.58 -7.06
C ALA A 350 21.11 11.69 -7.44
N GLY A 351 20.39 12.66 -6.91
CA GLY A 351 18.96 12.89 -7.22
C GLY A 351 18.70 13.30 -8.68
N LEU A 352 19.70 13.71 -9.46
CA LEU A 352 19.56 13.94 -10.90
C LEU A 352 19.42 12.62 -11.68
N PHE A 353 19.92 11.51 -11.15
CA PHE A 353 19.91 10.19 -11.77
C PHE A 353 18.91 9.25 -11.10
N GLN A 354 18.68 9.43 -9.82
CA GLN A 354 17.69 8.72 -9.01
C GLN A 354 16.86 9.74 -8.20
N PRO A 355 15.82 10.36 -8.80
CA PRO A 355 15.04 11.41 -8.14
C PRO A 355 14.02 10.90 -7.11
N HIS A 356 13.97 9.60 -6.85
CA HIS A 356 13.05 8.92 -5.94
C HIS A 356 13.80 8.18 -4.81
N GLY A 357 13.07 7.71 -3.81
CA GLY A 357 13.62 6.85 -2.75
C GLY A 357 14.07 5.50 -3.28
N LEU A 358 14.90 4.80 -2.50
CA LEU A 358 15.40 3.47 -2.87
C LEU A 358 14.30 2.40 -2.87
N GLY A 359 13.28 2.58 -2.02
CA GLY A 359 12.15 1.65 -1.90
C GLY A 359 11.17 2.09 -0.82
N HIS A 360 10.16 1.26 -0.59
CA HIS A 360 9.03 1.52 0.29
C HIS A 360 8.55 0.24 0.98
N ASN A 361 7.67 0.37 1.95
CA ASN A 361 6.98 -0.78 2.52
C ASN A 361 6.01 -1.36 1.50
N MET A 362 5.82 -2.67 1.53
CA MET A 362 4.88 -3.39 0.68
C MET A 362 4.06 -4.37 1.53
N GLY A 363 2.81 -4.56 1.18
CA GLY A 363 1.89 -5.46 1.89
C GLY A 363 0.54 -5.53 1.21
N LEU A 364 -0.52 -5.17 1.92
CA LEU A 364 -1.88 -5.02 1.36
C LEU A 364 -1.97 -3.86 0.35
N ASP A 365 -1.07 -2.89 0.45
CA ASP A 365 -0.88 -1.87 -0.57
C ASP A 365 0.55 -1.98 -1.11
N VAL A 366 0.77 -1.58 -2.37
CA VAL A 366 2.11 -1.57 -2.97
C VAL A 366 3.02 -0.59 -2.22
N HIS A 367 2.52 0.61 -1.90
CA HIS A 367 3.10 1.56 -0.96
C HIS A 367 2.35 1.45 0.36
N ASP A 368 2.70 0.42 1.15
CA ASP A 368 1.89 0.01 2.30
C ASP A 368 1.81 1.10 3.37
N MET A 369 0.58 1.49 3.72
CA MET A 369 0.22 2.45 4.76
C MET A 369 0.58 3.93 4.49
N GLU A 370 1.09 4.30 3.32
CA GLU A 370 1.49 5.70 3.07
C GLU A 370 0.31 6.68 3.21
N ASP A 371 -0.91 6.26 2.87
CA ASP A 371 -2.14 7.05 3.07
C ASP A 371 -2.49 7.33 4.54
N LEU A 372 -1.92 6.58 5.49
CA LEU A 372 -2.09 6.85 6.92
C LEU A 372 -1.25 8.03 7.42
N GLY A 373 -0.43 8.59 6.58
CA GLY A 373 0.50 9.69 6.84
C GLY A 373 1.94 9.24 6.61
N GLU A 374 2.52 9.64 5.49
CA GLU A 374 3.86 9.22 5.10
C GLU A 374 4.91 9.49 6.20
N ASP A 375 4.81 10.64 6.88
CA ASP A 375 5.73 11.02 7.96
C ASP A 375 5.61 10.12 9.22
N LEU A 376 4.54 9.33 9.31
CA LEU A 376 4.31 8.38 10.41
C LEU A 376 4.78 6.96 10.07
N VAL A 377 4.98 6.68 8.77
CA VAL A 377 5.34 5.35 8.28
C VAL A 377 6.85 5.28 8.05
N GLY A 378 7.57 4.90 9.09
CA GLY A 378 9.00 4.63 8.98
C GLY A 378 9.92 5.83 9.13
N TYR A 379 9.44 6.95 9.68
CA TYR A 379 10.27 8.07 10.11
C TYR A 379 10.40 8.12 11.62
N ASP A 380 11.55 8.58 12.11
CA ASP A 380 11.69 8.89 13.53
C ASP A 380 10.85 10.14 13.87
N PRO A 381 10.31 10.23 15.10
CA PRO A 381 9.45 11.36 15.50
C PRO A 381 10.09 12.74 15.31
N ASP A 382 11.42 12.81 15.40
CA ASP A 382 12.20 14.04 15.29
C ASP A 382 12.72 14.32 13.88
N GLN A 383 12.50 13.42 12.92
CA GLN A 383 12.98 13.55 11.56
C GLN A 383 11.92 14.14 10.65
N LYS A 384 12.23 15.30 10.09
CA LYS A 384 11.39 15.90 9.05
C LYS A 384 11.76 15.34 7.68
N ARG A 385 10.72 15.16 6.84
CA ARG A 385 10.89 14.82 5.44
C ARG A 385 11.78 15.86 4.74
N SER A 386 12.78 15.40 4.00
CA SER A 386 13.60 16.29 3.19
C SER A 386 12.82 16.84 2.00
N THR A 387 13.00 18.12 1.69
CA THR A 387 12.49 18.74 0.46
C THR A 387 13.48 18.64 -0.71
N GLN A 388 14.68 18.10 -0.46
CA GLN A 388 15.71 17.93 -1.49
C GLN A 388 15.33 16.75 -2.40
N LEU A 389 15.48 16.94 -3.71
CA LEU A 389 15.24 15.91 -4.71
C LEU A 389 16.06 14.64 -4.41
N GLY A 390 15.44 13.49 -4.46
CA GLY A 390 16.06 12.20 -4.16
C GLY A 390 16.29 11.91 -2.67
N LEU A 391 15.99 12.85 -1.77
CA LEU A 391 16.10 12.66 -0.31
C LEU A 391 14.77 12.76 0.42
N GLY A 392 13.68 13.09 -0.26
CA GLY A 392 12.36 13.31 0.34
C GLY A 392 11.76 12.07 1.02
N SER A 393 12.08 10.87 0.53
CA SER A 393 11.55 9.60 1.01
C SER A 393 12.58 8.75 1.79
N LEU A 394 13.62 9.38 2.36
CA LEU A 394 14.61 8.67 3.17
C LEU A 394 14.04 8.32 4.55
N ARG A 395 13.50 7.13 4.66
CA ARG A 395 12.99 6.57 5.91
C ARG A 395 14.13 6.08 6.79
N THR A 396 14.08 6.38 8.08
CA THR A 396 15.10 5.96 9.06
C THR A 396 14.80 4.62 9.71
N VAL A 397 13.77 3.90 9.25
CA VAL A 397 13.37 2.64 9.87
C VAL A 397 14.52 1.64 9.86
N SER A 398 14.91 1.24 11.06
CA SER A 398 15.63 -0.02 11.23
C SER A 398 14.66 -1.15 10.90
N TYR A 399 14.87 -1.85 9.81
CA TYR A 399 14.16 -3.11 9.54
C TYR A 399 14.61 -4.16 10.57
N THR A 400 13.97 -4.18 11.73
CA THR A 400 14.31 -5.13 12.80
C THR A 400 13.88 -6.56 12.47
N HIS A 401 13.05 -6.77 11.44
CA HIS A 401 12.44 -8.06 11.11
C HIS A 401 12.33 -8.31 9.61
N LEU A 402 13.32 -7.90 8.81
CA LEU A 402 13.43 -8.43 7.44
C LEU A 402 13.81 -9.91 7.51
N THR A 403 12.82 -10.76 7.44
CA THR A 403 13.03 -12.11 6.92
C THR A 403 12.99 -11.98 5.40
N LEU A 404 14.16 -11.75 4.78
CA LEU A 404 14.29 -11.96 3.35
C LEU A 404 13.98 -13.42 3.09
N PRO A 405 13.12 -13.77 2.10
CA PRO A 405 13.01 -15.14 1.67
C PRO A 405 14.42 -15.59 1.30
N THR A 406 14.89 -16.63 1.98
CA THR A 406 16.11 -17.34 1.57
C THR A 406 15.75 -17.97 0.23
N THR A 407 16.05 -17.30 -0.87
CA THR A 407 16.04 -17.92 -2.18
C THR A 407 17.12 -18.99 -2.16
N GLY A 408 16.71 -20.21 -1.83
CA GLY A 408 17.46 -21.37 -2.19
C GLY A 408 17.61 -21.36 -3.71
N SER A 409 18.86 -21.33 -4.14
CA SER A 409 19.44 -21.59 -5.47
C SER A 409 18.47 -21.63 -6.65
#